data_5ececf6f84aa03645da502bc3a96893f
#
_entry.id   5ececf6f84aa03645da502bc3a96893f
#
_cell.length_a   1.000
_cell.length_b   1.000
_cell.length_c   1.000
_cell.angle_alpha   90.00
_cell.angle_beta   90.00
_cell.angle_gamma   90.00
#
_symmetry.space_group_name_H-M   'P 1'
#
loop_
_entity.id
_entity.type
_entity.pdbx_description
1 polymer ?
#
loop_
_entity_poly.entity_id
_entity_poly.type
_entity_poly.pdbx_seq_one_letter_code
_entity_poly.pdbx_strand_id
1 'polypeptide(L)'
;MGLFEKNNHDVIFIMQYNTKATTSEEAMTMAGLNNIEVLYEKVTEEGTILLYRIPGEDQISLAFLNRNFTGYEYLDGAIQYETSTMEDQSGLAYVMLDQSDQIPYTIYAGITTNENLFEVLVTEPEFNIAHGAKVFESNVEGTQIWMAYSPDFTGDSFSLIGLSEEGEIIGDLEHDGTQLTIHNIDTKEAE
;
A
#
# COMPACT_ATOMS: atom_id res chain seq x y z
N MET A 1 51.73 -17.06 49.05
CA MET A 1 51.02 -18.16 48.43
C MET A 1 49.64 -17.58 48.05
N GLY A 2 49.55 -16.96 46.90
CA GLY A 2 48.37 -16.22 46.46
C GLY A 2 47.75 -17.02 45.33
N LEU A 3 46.49 -17.45 45.52
CA LEU A 3 45.64 -18.07 44.51
C LEU A 3 45.13 -17.01 43.56
N PHE A 4 45.54 -17.10 42.30
CA PHE A 4 44.93 -16.35 41.23
C PHE A 4 43.65 -17.07 40.78
N GLU A 5 42.49 -16.56 41.12
CA GLU A 5 41.23 -16.97 40.50
C GLU A 5 41.19 -16.43 39.07
N LYS A 6 41.17 -17.34 38.11
CA LYS A 6 41.03 -17.06 36.69
C LYS A 6 39.54 -16.92 36.38
N ASN A 7 39.02 -15.69 36.39
CA ASN A 7 37.67 -15.41 35.91
C ASN A 7 37.66 -15.62 34.39
N ASN A 8 37.16 -16.77 33.94
CA ASN A 8 36.77 -17.02 32.60
C ASN A 8 35.42 -16.30 32.34
N HIS A 9 35.46 -15.08 31.88
CA HIS A 9 34.33 -14.48 31.22
C HIS A 9 34.34 -15.00 29.77
N ASP A 10 33.65 -16.09 29.56
CA ASP A 10 33.27 -16.50 28.23
C ASP A 10 32.29 -15.43 27.68
N VAL A 11 32.83 -14.52 26.89
CA VAL A 11 32.02 -13.57 26.13
C VAL A 11 31.40 -14.40 25.00
N ILE A 12 30.17 -14.85 25.21
CA ILE A 12 29.36 -15.44 24.15
C ILE A 12 29.03 -14.31 23.20
N PHE A 13 29.77 -14.21 22.09
CA PHE A 13 29.36 -13.43 20.93
C PHE A 13 28.15 -14.16 20.33
N ILE A 14 26.94 -13.72 20.69
CA ILE A 14 25.75 -14.06 19.93
C ILE A 14 25.91 -13.28 18.63
N MET A 15 26.44 -13.92 17.59
CA MET A 15 26.27 -13.43 16.23
C MET A 15 24.76 -13.53 15.97
N GLN A 16 24.05 -12.42 16.14
CA GLN A 16 22.77 -12.25 15.51
C GLN A 16 23.04 -12.30 14.00
N TYR A 17 22.87 -13.48 13.43
CA TYR A 17 22.65 -13.58 11.99
C TYR A 17 21.35 -12.81 11.74
N ASN A 18 21.46 -11.63 11.21
CA ASN A 18 20.34 -10.93 10.59
C ASN A 18 19.97 -11.77 9.36
N THR A 19 19.21 -12.83 9.55
CA THR A 19 18.65 -13.63 8.49
C THR A 19 17.59 -12.77 7.86
N LYS A 20 17.94 -12.15 6.73
CA LYS A 20 16.95 -11.46 5.91
C LYS A 20 16.01 -12.50 5.32
N ALA A 21 14.76 -12.13 5.20
CA ALA A 21 13.75 -12.96 4.60
C ALA A 21 14.08 -13.29 3.14
N THR A 22 13.77 -14.49 2.70
CA THR A 22 14.01 -14.93 1.31
C THR A 22 12.86 -14.55 0.37
N THR A 23 11.67 -14.31 0.95
CA THR A 23 10.46 -13.85 0.25
C THR A 23 9.87 -12.62 0.93
N SER A 24 9.01 -11.90 0.21
CA SER A 24 8.24 -10.78 0.75
C SER A 24 7.34 -11.23 1.92
N GLU A 25 6.65 -12.36 1.79
CA GLU A 25 5.78 -12.92 2.83
C GLU A 25 6.55 -13.31 4.10
N GLU A 26 7.77 -13.86 3.95
CA GLU A 26 8.64 -14.15 5.09
C GLU A 26 9.06 -12.85 5.80
N ALA A 27 9.35 -11.77 5.05
CA ALA A 27 9.67 -10.48 5.63
C ALA A 27 8.49 -9.90 6.42
N MET A 28 7.28 -10.01 5.88
CA MET A 28 6.05 -9.60 6.59
C MET A 28 5.85 -10.40 7.87
N THR A 29 6.06 -11.73 7.81
CA THR A 29 5.98 -12.60 8.99
C THR A 29 7.00 -12.22 10.07
N MET A 30 8.24 -11.91 9.67
CA MET A 30 9.30 -11.44 10.58
C MET A 30 8.98 -10.09 11.22
N ALA A 31 8.23 -9.24 10.52
CA ALA A 31 7.69 -7.98 11.05
C ALA A 31 6.47 -8.17 11.99
N GLY A 32 6.01 -9.41 12.19
CA GLY A 32 4.85 -9.72 13.02
C GLY A 32 3.51 -9.73 12.28
N LEU A 33 3.51 -9.50 10.97
CA LEU A 33 2.33 -9.50 10.12
C LEU A 33 2.09 -10.92 9.59
N ASN A 34 1.36 -11.70 10.37
CA ASN A 34 1.06 -13.10 10.08
C ASN A 34 -0.31 -13.22 9.42
N ASN A 35 -0.48 -14.30 8.64
CA ASN A 35 -1.76 -14.64 8.02
C ASN A 35 -2.30 -13.54 7.10
N ILE A 36 -1.43 -12.98 6.27
CA ILE A 36 -1.80 -12.02 5.24
C ILE A 36 -2.16 -12.73 3.93
N GLU A 37 -3.01 -12.11 3.14
CA GLU A 37 -3.31 -12.49 1.77
C GLU A 37 -2.78 -11.39 0.84
N VAL A 38 -1.75 -11.70 0.06
CA VAL A 38 -1.13 -10.74 -0.86
C VAL A 38 -2.00 -10.59 -2.11
N LEU A 39 -2.60 -9.42 -2.26
CA LEU A 39 -3.42 -9.04 -3.41
C LEU A 39 -2.56 -8.70 -4.62
N TYR A 40 -1.43 -8.03 -4.38
CA TYR A 40 -0.51 -7.62 -5.42
C TYR A 40 0.90 -7.36 -4.87
N GLU A 41 1.91 -7.71 -5.67
CA GLU A 41 3.31 -7.40 -5.41
C GLU A 41 3.91 -6.66 -6.60
N LYS A 42 4.47 -5.47 -6.36
CA LYS A 42 5.17 -4.66 -7.35
C LYS A 42 6.63 -4.49 -6.97
N VAL A 43 7.50 -5.07 -7.76
CA VAL A 43 8.94 -4.83 -7.64
C VAL A 43 9.30 -3.54 -8.39
N THR A 44 9.97 -2.62 -7.70
CA THR A 44 10.55 -1.39 -8.24
C THR A 44 12.08 -1.44 -8.18
N GLU A 45 12.77 -0.39 -8.62
CA GLU A 45 14.23 -0.29 -8.50
C GLU A 45 14.65 -0.13 -7.04
N GLU A 46 13.84 0.55 -6.21
CA GLU A 46 14.13 0.91 -4.83
C GLU A 46 13.66 -0.12 -3.81
N GLY A 47 12.72 -0.99 -4.20
CA GLY A 47 12.17 -1.98 -3.28
C GLY A 47 10.97 -2.73 -3.83
N THR A 48 10.13 -3.18 -2.92
CA THR A 48 8.91 -3.93 -3.26
C THR A 48 7.72 -3.34 -2.53
N ILE A 49 6.66 -3.02 -3.27
CA ILE A 49 5.37 -2.59 -2.75
C ILE A 49 4.47 -3.81 -2.66
N LEU A 50 3.87 -4.03 -1.50
CA LEU A 50 2.84 -5.05 -1.31
C LEU A 50 1.50 -4.38 -1.01
N LEU A 51 0.47 -4.78 -1.74
CA LEU A 51 -0.92 -4.58 -1.37
C LEU A 51 -1.45 -5.91 -0.82
N TYR A 52 -1.96 -5.90 0.40
CA TYR A 52 -2.40 -7.11 1.09
C TYR A 52 -3.63 -6.85 1.95
N ARG A 53 -4.27 -7.92 2.41
CA ARG A 53 -5.31 -7.86 3.44
C ARG A 53 -5.09 -8.96 4.47
N ILE A 54 -5.75 -8.83 5.62
CA ILE A 54 -5.85 -9.90 6.61
C ILE A 54 -7.18 -10.63 6.33
N PRO A 55 -7.18 -11.96 6.08
CA PRO A 55 -8.40 -12.70 5.82
C PRO A 55 -9.43 -12.54 6.93
N GLY A 56 -10.64 -12.11 6.54
CA GLY A 56 -11.75 -11.83 7.47
C GLY A 56 -11.81 -10.40 7.96
N GLU A 57 -10.92 -9.54 7.54
CA GLU A 57 -11.00 -8.09 7.70
C GLU A 57 -11.39 -7.44 6.36
N ASP A 58 -12.21 -6.38 6.43
CA ASP A 58 -12.66 -5.63 5.25
C ASP A 58 -11.69 -4.50 4.86
N GLN A 59 -10.51 -4.50 5.46
CA GLN A 59 -9.48 -3.48 5.25
C GLN A 59 -8.36 -4.00 4.37
N ILE A 60 -7.85 -3.11 3.51
CA ILE A 60 -6.62 -3.34 2.75
C ILE A 60 -5.45 -2.61 3.41
N SER A 61 -4.26 -3.08 3.14
CA SER A 61 -3.03 -2.54 3.70
C SER A 61 -1.93 -2.48 2.66
N LEU A 62 -1.05 -1.49 2.80
CA LEU A 62 0.19 -1.37 2.03
C LEU A 62 1.39 -1.72 2.91
N ALA A 63 2.42 -2.27 2.29
CA ALA A 63 3.75 -2.36 2.88
C ALA A 63 4.82 -2.04 1.83
N PHE A 64 5.91 -1.45 2.28
CA PHE A 64 7.11 -1.26 1.48
C PHE A 64 8.25 -2.07 2.10
N LEU A 65 8.91 -2.87 1.25
CA LEU A 65 10.02 -3.72 1.64
C LEU A 65 11.29 -3.31 0.89
N ASN A 66 12.37 -3.16 1.61
CA ASN A 66 13.69 -3.09 0.99
C ASN A 66 14.02 -4.46 0.37
N ARG A 67 14.45 -4.44 -0.89
CA ARG A 67 14.90 -5.63 -1.60
C ARG A 67 16.34 -5.46 -2.02
N ASN A 68 17.20 -6.35 -1.59
CA ASN A 68 18.59 -6.39 -2.03
C ASN A 68 19.03 -7.84 -2.30
N PHE A 69 20.29 -8.03 -2.71
CA PHE A 69 20.82 -9.37 -3.03
C PHE A 69 20.82 -10.36 -1.86
N THR A 70 20.64 -9.89 -0.61
CA THR A 70 20.58 -10.76 0.58
C THR A 70 19.16 -11.12 0.99
N GLY A 71 18.13 -10.53 0.37
CA GLY A 71 16.72 -10.80 0.64
C GLY A 71 15.87 -9.56 0.87
N TYR A 72 14.76 -9.77 1.58
CA TYR A 72 13.75 -8.77 1.86
C TYR A 72 13.81 -8.32 3.33
N GLU A 73 13.43 -7.07 3.56
CA GLU A 73 13.31 -6.45 4.88
C GLU A 73 12.11 -5.50 4.87
N TYR A 74 11.15 -5.72 5.78
CA TYR A 74 10.04 -4.80 5.96
C TYR A 74 10.54 -3.45 6.47
N LEU A 75 10.12 -2.37 5.84
CA LEU A 75 10.47 -1.01 6.25
C LEU A 75 9.31 -0.31 6.93
N ASP A 76 8.15 -0.24 6.27
CA ASP A 76 6.98 0.46 6.78
C ASP A 76 5.70 -0.03 6.09
N GLY A 77 4.53 0.39 6.61
CA GLY A 77 3.23 0.08 6.02
C GLY A 77 2.11 0.96 6.53
N ALA A 78 1.04 0.98 5.78
CA ALA A 78 -0.18 1.68 6.08
C ALA A 78 -1.40 0.75 6.03
N ILE A 79 -2.39 1.05 6.84
CA ILE A 79 -3.69 0.38 6.86
C ILE A 79 -4.73 1.36 6.32
N GLN A 80 -5.68 0.87 5.55
CA GLN A 80 -6.80 1.65 5.03
C GLN A 80 -7.50 2.42 6.15
N TYR A 81 -7.79 3.70 5.93
CA TYR A 81 -8.59 4.48 6.86
C TYR A 81 -10.05 4.00 6.85
N GLU A 82 -10.68 3.95 8.03
CA GLU A 82 -12.05 3.43 8.25
C GLU A 82 -13.15 4.13 7.42
N THR A 83 -12.84 5.31 6.87
CA THR A 83 -13.80 6.12 6.09
C THR A 83 -13.93 5.70 4.62
N SER A 84 -13.01 4.90 4.10
CA SER A 84 -13.10 4.38 2.74
C SER A 84 -13.60 2.93 2.79
N THR A 85 -14.90 2.73 2.98
CA THR A 85 -15.47 1.39 3.02
C THR A 85 -15.60 0.81 1.61
N MET A 86 -15.39 -0.50 1.47
CA MET A 86 -15.62 -1.24 0.21
C MET A 86 -17.09 -1.17 -0.27
N GLU A 87 -18.00 -0.69 0.58
CA GLU A 87 -19.42 -0.50 0.30
C GLU A 87 -19.69 0.82 -0.46
N ASP A 88 -18.68 1.67 -0.65
CA ASP A 88 -18.85 2.87 -1.44
C ASP A 88 -19.13 2.50 -2.90
N GLN A 89 -20.26 2.99 -3.42
CA GLN A 89 -20.68 2.75 -4.81
C GLN A 89 -19.71 3.30 -5.85
N SER A 90 -18.82 4.24 -5.47
CA SER A 90 -17.75 4.74 -6.35
C SER A 90 -16.70 3.68 -6.66
N GLY A 91 -16.51 2.68 -5.80
CA GLY A 91 -15.45 1.68 -5.92
C GLY A 91 -14.04 2.26 -5.69
N LEU A 92 -13.93 3.42 -5.03
CA LEU A 92 -12.68 4.13 -4.79
C LEU A 92 -12.10 3.91 -3.39
N ALA A 93 -12.40 2.77 -2.74
CA ALA A 93 -11.74 2.40 -1.49
C ALA A 93 -10.21 2.40 -1.67
N TYR A 94 -9.49 3.09 -0.79
CA TYR A 94 -8.05 3.27 -0.94
C TYR A 94 -7.30 3.14 0.37
N VAL A 95 -6.01 2.92 0.24
CA VAL A 95 -4.98 3.05 1.27
C VAL A 95 -3.85 3.90 0.71
N MET A 96 -3.25 4.73 1.55
CA MET A 96 -2.10 5.55 1.19
C MET A 96 -0.94 5.27 2.14
N LEU A 97 0.27 5.21 1.59
CA LEU A 97 1.52 5.13 2.32
C LEU A 97 2.41 6.29 1.90
N ASP A 98 2.72 7.16 2.86
CA ASP A 98 3.48 8.38 2.60
C ASP A 98 4.96 8.08 2.33
N GLN A 99 5.56 8.95 1.52
CA GLN A 99 7.00 9.00 1.35
C GLN A 99 7.71 9.32 2.67
N SER A 100 8.84 8.68 2.88
CA SER A 100 9.71 8.89 4.05
C SER A 100 11.19 8.76 3.66
N ASP A 101 12.10 8.92 4.61
CA ASP A 101 13.53 8.70 4.39
C ASP A 101 13.85 7.26 3.90
N GLN A 102 12.95 6.31 4.15
CA GLN A 102 13.12 4.90 3.79
C GLN A 102 12.23 4.47 2.62
N ILE A 103 11.17 5.23 2.34
CA ILE A 103 10.20 4.96 1.27
C ILE A 103 10.28 6.09 0.25
N PRO A 104 10.78 5.81 -0.97
CA PRO A 104 11.03 6.86 -1.96
C PRO A 104 9.79 7.37 -2.69
N TYR A 105 8.61 6.79 -2.40
CA TYR A 105 7.35 7.10 -3.06
C TYR A 105 6.24 7.36 -2.07
N THR A 106 5.33 8.30 -2.37
CA THR A 106 3.97 8.20 -1.86
C THR A 106 3.19 7.24 -2.76
N ILE A 107 2.46 6.31 -2.14
CA ILE A 107 1.79 5.19 -2.81
C ILE A 107 0.30 5.28 -2.49
N TYR A 108 -0.51 5.32 -3.53
CA TYR A 108 -1.96 5.17 -3.46
C TYR A 108 -2.34 3.82 -4.06
N ALA A 109 -3.14 3.05 -3.38
CA ALA A 109 -3.66 1.79 -3.90
C ALA A 109 -5.07 1.54 -3.39
N GLY A 110 -5.84 0.77 -4.13
CA GLY A 110 -7.19 0.43 -3.74
C GLY A 110 -7.67 -0.87 -4.34
N ILE A 111 -8.82 -1.30 -3.85
CA ILE A 111 -9.58 -2.40 -4.44
C ILE A 111 -10.93 -1.85 -4.93
N THR A 112 -11.50 -2.53 -5.91
CA THR A 112 -12.81 -2.20 -6.45
C THR A 112 -13.63 -3.45 -6.73
N THR A 113 -14.92 -3.32 -6.53
CA THR A 113 -15.92 -4.28 -7.01
C THR A 113 -16.77 -3.70 -8.15
N ASN A 114 -16.48 -2.46 -8.57
CA ASN A 114 -17.18 -1.80 -9.66
C ASN A 114 -16.56 -2.23 -11.00
N GLU A 115 -17.25 -3.10 -11.71
CA GLU A 115 -16.81 -3.63 -13.02
C GLU A 115 -16.67 -2.55 -14.10
N ASN A 116 -17.29 -1.38 -13.92
CA ASN A 116 -17.18 -0.26 -14.85
C ASN A 116 -15.95 0.62 -14.58
N LEU A 117 -15.28 0.45 -13.47
CA LEU A 117 -14.06 1.21 -13.14
C LEU A 117 -12.89 0.68 -13.98
N PHE A 118 -12.39 1.51 -14.89
CA PHE A 118 -11.30 1.18 -15.80
C PHE A 118 -9.96 1.79 -15.38
N GLU A 119 -10.01 3.03 -14.87
CA GLU A 119 -8.84 3.79 -14.47
C GLU A 119 -9.17 4.67 -13.26
N VAL A 120 -8.21 4.85 -12.36
CA VAL A 120 -8.28 5.84 -11.28
C VAL A 120 -7.24 6.91 -11.55
N LEU A 121 -7.68 8.15 -11.71
CA LEU A 121 -6.80 9.30 -11.81
C LEU A 121 -6.52 9.84 -10.41
N VAL A 122 -5.27 9.76 -9.96
CA VAL A 122 -4.78 10.36 -8.73
C VAL A 122 -4.24 11.75 -9.06
N THR A 123 -4.78 12.79 -8.43
CA THR A 123 -4.34 14.17 -8.65
C THR A 123 -3.96 14.86 -7.36
N GLU A 124 -2.90 15.65 -7.38
CA GLU A 124 -2.52 16.60 -6.33
C GLU A 124 -2.52 18.01 -6.93
N PRO A 125 -3.65 18.75 -6.83
CA PRO A 125 -3.84 19.99 -7.55
C PRO A 125 -2.84 21.09 -7.17
N GLU A 126 -2.41 21.16 -5.92
CA GLU A 126 -1.44 22.15 -5.43
C GLU A 126 -0.09 22.03 -6.13
N PHE A 127 0.29 20.82 -6.55
CA PHE A 127 1.55 20.53 -7.22
C PHE A 127 1.39 20.32 -8.73
N ASN A 128 0.15 20.44 -9.24
CA ASN A 128 -0.19 20.18 -10.63
C ASN A 128 0.26 18.77 -11.11
N ILE A 129 0.08 17.78 -10.24
CA ILE A 129 0.43 16.38 -10.50
C ILE A 129 -0.84 15.61 -10.84
N ALA A 130 -0.77 14.73 -11.82
CA ALA A 130 -1.84 13.82 -12.19
C ALA A 130 -1.25 12.50 -12.72
N HIS A 131 -1.67 11.37 -12.13
CA HIS A 131 -1.23 10.04 -12.54
C HIS A 131 -2.43 9.11 -12.70
N GLY A 132 -2.54 8.46 -13.86
CA GLY A 132 -3.54 7.42 -14.11
C GLY A 132 -3.07 6.06 -13.63
N ALA A 133 -3.91 5.39 -12.85
CA ALA A 133 -3.73 4.02 -12.40
C ALA A 133 -4.80 3.13 -13.02
N LYS A 134 -4.41 2.24 -13.93
CA LYS A 134 -5.36 1.29 -14.53
C LYS A 134 -5.81 0.25 -13.53
N VAL A 135 -7.08 -0.13 -13.62
CA VAL A 135 -7.64 -1.23 -12.84
C VAL A 135 -7.24 -2.56 -13.49
N PHE A 136 -6.89 -3.53 -12.68
CA PHE A 136 -6.48 -4.87 -13.13
C PHE A 136 -6.82 -5.94 -12.09
N GLU A 137 -6.84 -7.20 -12.52
CA GLU A 137 -7.07 -8.35 -11.64
C GLU A 137 -5.93 -8.50 -10.63
N SER A 138 -6.29 -8.75 -9.38
CA SER A 138 -5.33 -9.09 -8.32
C SER A 138 -4.90 -10.55 -8.38
N ASN A 139 -4.02 -10.96 -7.47
CA ASN A 139 -3.67 -12.37 -7.27
C ASN A 139 -4.83 -13.20 -6.68
N VAL A 140 -5.88 -12.54 -6.20
CA VAL A 140 -7.07 -13.18 -5.61
C VAL A 140 -8.23 -13.08 -6.60
N GLU A 141 -8.76 -14.22 -6.99
CA GLU A 141 -9.85 -14.33 -7.99
C GLU A 141 -11.05 -13.45 -7.62
N GLY A 142 -11.55 -12.70 -8.60
CA GLY A 142 -12.70 -11.81 -8.45
C GLY A 142 -12.42 -10.52 -7.68
N THR A 143 -11.16 -10.21 -7.43
CA THR A 143 -10.73 -8.95 -6.81
C THR A 143 -9.97 -8.11 -7.83
N GLN A 144 -10.44 -6.90 -8.08
CA GLN A 144 -9.75 -5.92 -8.92
C GLN A 144 -9.08 -4.88 -8.04
N ILE A 145 -7.93 -4.40 -8.48
CA ILE A 145 -7.11 -3.42 -7.79
C ILE A 145 -6.63 -2.33 -8.73
N TRP A 146 -6.23 -1.21 -8.14
CA TRP A 146 -5.49 -0.15 -8.81
C TRP A 146 -4.34 0.32 -7.92
N MET A 147 -3.28 0.88 -8.51
CA MET A 147 -2.15 1.41 -7.77
C MET A 147 -1.45 2.52 -8.56
N ALA A 148 -1.22 3.65 -7.89
CA ALA A 148 -0.35 4.74 -8.35
C ALA A 148 0.76 4.97 -7.32
N TYR A 149 1.96 5.25 -7.77
CA TYR A 149 3.07 5.65 -6.90
C TYR A 149 4.00 6.61 -7.64
N SER A 150 4.49 7.61 -6.92
CA SER A 150 5.41 8.60 -7.48
C SER A 150 6.25 9.24 -6.37
N PRO A 151 7.52 9.57 -6.64
CA PRO A 151 8.31 10.42 -5.75
C PRO A 151 7.83 11.86 -5.73
N ASP A 152 7.00 12.26 -6.70
CA ASP A 152 6.45 13.62 -6.81
C ASP A 152 5.17 13.81 -6.00
N PHE A 153 4.50 12.74 -5.59
CA PHE A 153 3.32 12.81 -4.71
C PHE A 153 3.72 13.21 -3.29
N THR A 154 2.91 14.07 -2.67
CA THR A 154 3.12 14.54 -1.29
C THR A 154 2.18 13.90 -0.28
N GLY A 155 0.99 13.49 -0.70
CA GLY A 155 -0.02 12.89 0.16
C GLY A 155 -0.86 13.88 0.97
N ASP A 156 -0.51 15.17 0.97
CA ASP A 156 -1.16 16.16 1.84
C ASP A 156 -2.60 16.49 1.42
N SER A 157 -2.82 16.64 0.12
CA SER A 157 -4.12 16.98 -0.46
C SER A 157 -4.24 16.38 -1.86
N PHE A 158 -5.26 15.57 -2.09
CA PHE A 158 -5.41 14.83 -3.34
C PHE A 158 -6.87 14.57 -3.70
N SER A 159 -7.09 14.24 -4.97
CA SER A 159 -8.36 13.69 -5.44
C SER A 159 -8.14 12.36 -6.17
N LEU A 160 -9.10 11.45 -6.01
CA LEU A 160 -9.20 10.21 -6.75
C LEU A 160 -10.43 10.27 -7.64
N ILE A 161 -10.23 10.20 -8.95
CA ILE A 161 -11.32 10.26 -9.94
C ILE A 161 -11.38 8.91 -10.65
N GLY A 162 -12.47 8.19 -10.45
CA GLY A 162 -12.75 6.93 -11.14
C GLY A 162 -13.30 7.18 -12.53
N LEU A 163 -12.71 6.53 -13.54
CA LEU A 163 -13.07 6.66 -14.94
C LEU A 163 -13.52 5.32 -15.53
N SER A 164 -14.56 5.36 -16.38
CA SER A 164 -14.94 4.24 -17.24
C SER A 164 -13.96 4.07 -18.43
N GLU A 165 -14.12 3.00 -19.22
CA GLU A 165 -13.36 2.79 -20.46
C GLU A 165 -13.57 3.93 -21.47
N GLU A 166 -14.76 4.54 -21.47
CA GLU A 166 -15.11 5.68 -22.33
C GLU A 166 -14.60 7.03 -21.77
N GLY A 167 -14.02 7.04 -20.58
CA GLY A 167 -13.50 8.22 -19.89
C GLY A 167 -14.58 9.01 -19.15
N GLU A 168 -15.73 8.42 -18.88
CA GLU A 168 -16.78 9.02 -18.07
C GLU A 168 -16.41 8.90 -16.59
N ILE A 169 -16.66 9.95 -15.81
CA ILE A 169 -16.43 9.95 -14.37
C ILE A 169 -17.52 9.12 -13.70
N ILE A 170 -17.13 8.09 -12.98
CA ILE A 170 -18.02 7.17 -12.25
C ILE A 170 -17.89 7.30 -10.73
N GLY A 171 -16.90 8.00 -10.24
CA GLY A 171 -16.69 8.31 -8.84
C GLY A 171 -15.66 9.39 -8.66
N ASP A 172 -15.80 10.17 -7.61
CA ASP A 172 -14.87 11.24 -7.25
C ASP A 172 -14.76 11.32 -5.73
N LEU A 173 -13.52 11.40 -5.26
CA LEU A 173 -13.18 11.48 -3.85
C LEU A 173 -12.09 12.53 -3.67
N GLU A 174 -12.32 13.47 -2.77
CA GLU A 174 -11.36 14.51 -2.42
C GLU A 174 -10.91 14.37 -0.97
N HIS A 175 -9.62 14.55 -0.75
CA HIS A 175 -9.01 14.67 0.56
C HIS A 175 -8.25 16.00 0.64
N ASP A 176 -8.65 16.88 1.55
CA ASP A 176 -8.08 18.23 1.71
C ASP A 176 -7.00 18.33 2.80
N GLY A 177 -6.42 17.17 3.20
CA GLY A 177 -5.47 17.08 4.31
C GLY A 177 -6.12 16.95 5.69
N THR A 178 -7.44 17.17 5.82
CA THR A 178 -8.17 17.10 7.08
C THR A 178 -9.47 16.30 7.01
N GLN A 179 -10.13 16.31 5.87
CA GLN A 179 -11.41 15.66 5.65
C GLN A 179 -11.46 14.92 4.32
N LEU A 180 -12.15 13.80 4.34
CA LEU A 180 -12.49 13.05 3.15
C LEU A 180 -13.89 13.43 2.70
N THR A 181 -14.04 13.83 1.43
CA THR A 181 -15.34 14.13 0.81
C THR A 181 -15.56 13.17 -0.36
N ILE A 182 -16.66 12.45 -0.34
CA ILE A 182 -17.06 11.54 -1.42
C ILE A 182 -18.18 12.22 -2.21
N HIS A 183 -17.95 12.44 -3.50
CA HIS A 183 -18.94 12.96 -4.42
C HIS A 183 -19.60 11.79 -5.15
N ASN A 184 -20.82 11.43 -4.72
CA ASN A 184 -21.64 10.47 -5.45
C ASN A 184 -22.14 11.13 -6.73
N ILE A 185 -21.77 10.60 -7.87
CA ILE A 185 -22.35 11.01 -9.14
C ILE A 185 -23.69 10.29 -9.27
N ASP A 186 -24.77 11.04 -8.96
CA ASP A 186 -26.12 10.56 -9.32
C ASP A 186 -26.13 10.36 -10.86
N THR A 187 -26.06 9.11 -11.29
CA THR A 187 -26.41 8.75 -12.64
C THR A 187 -27.90 9.08 -12.79
N LYS A 188 -28.20 10.31 -13.22
CA LYS A 188 -29.56 10.64 -13.67
C LYS A 188 -29.89 9.65 -14.77
N GLU A 189 -30.86 8.79 -14.48
CA GLU A 189 -31.53 7.97 -15.46
C GLU A 189 -31.84 8.85 -16.67
N ALA A 190 -31.23 8.50 -17.81
CA ALA A 190 -31.59 9.09 -19.08
C ALA A 190 -33.01 8.57 -19.41
N GLU A 191 -34.01 9.43 -19.26
CA GLU A 191 -35.36 9.24 -19.80
C GLU A 191 -35.35 9.29 -21.34
#